data_fbba73f42d09f5ceb46a9324cdee81e2
#
_entry.id   fbba73f42d09f5ceb46a9324cdee81e2
#
_cell.length_a   1.000
_cell.length_b   1.000
_cell.length_c   1.000
_cell.angle_alpha   90.00
_cell.angle_beta   90.00
_cell.angle_gamma   90.00
#
_symmetry.space_group_name_H-M   'P 1'
#
loop_
_entity.id
_entity.type
_entity.pdbx_description
1 polymer ?
#
loop_
_entity_poly.entity_id
_entity_poly.type
_entity_poly.pdbx_seq_one_letter_code
_entity_poly.pdbx_strand_id
1 'polypeptide(L)'
;MLIPAIAKKSEILNEFRRMCYTEDMFLETGALYNWTPNIQEEPDEGCFQYAIVDKKEKLIGYLAYTVNWYSSCASCFGLISFDRGNPIVGRDLLAEMKKLIHEYKLHRIEWRMVGGNPVEKHYDKFCQKYNGTKHILKDAIKDKYGQYRDDVIYEIVNL
;
A
#
# COMPACT_ATOMS: atom_id res chain seq x y z
N MET A 1 4.08 -7.50 -11.92
CA MET A 1 4.51 -6.32 -12.72
C MET A 1 3.51 -5.19 -12.52
N LEU A 2 3.98 -3.98 -12.28
CA LEU A 2 3.13 -2.79 -12.18
C LEU A 2 2.79 -2.24 -13.57
N ILE A 3 1.52 -1.98 -13.79
CA ILE A 3 1.02 -1.25 -14.97
C ILE A 3 0.06 -0.14 -14.49
N PRO A 4 -0.17 0.94 -15.25
CA PRO A 4 -1.11 1.98 -14.84
C PRO A 4 -2.49 1.41 -14.49
N ALA A 5 -3.06 1.81 -13.36
CA ALA A 5 -4.34 1.27 -12.85
C ALA A 5 -5.51 1.49 -13.83
N ILE A 6 -5.46 2.58 -14.59
CA ILE A 6 -6.49 2.89 -15.60
C ILE A 6 -6.67 1.76 -16.61
N ALA A 7 -5.60 1.05 -16.97
CA ALA A 7 -5.66 -0.07 -17.92
C ALA A 7 -6.49 -1.26 -17.39
N LYS A 8 -6.68 -1.36 -16.09
CA LYS A 8 -7.44 -2.41 -15.40
C LYS A 8 -8.54 -1.85 -14.49
N LYS A 9 -8.99 -0.60 -14.72
CA LYS A 9 -9.94 0.11 -13.87
C LYS A 9 -11.17 -0.73 -13.52
N SER A 10 -11.85 -1.27 -14.52
CA SER A 10 -13.07 -2.06 -14.30
C SER A 10 -12.81 -3.33 -13.50
N GLU A 11 -11.70 -4.02 -13.79
CA GLU A 11 -11.31 -5.25 -13.05
C GLU A 11 -11.00 -4.93 -11.59
N ILE A 12 -10.23 -3.87 -11.32
CA ILE A 12 -9.89 -3.42 -9.97
C ILE A 12 -11.16 -3.09 -9.18
N LEU A 13 -12.07 -2.28 -9.75
CA LEU A 13 -13.31 -1.89 -9.08
C LEU A 13 -14.22 -3.08 -8.80
N ASN A 14 -14.27 -4.06 -9.69
CA ASN A 14 -15.04 -5.27 -9.50
C ASN A 14 -14.46 -6.15 -8.39
N GLU A 15 -13.14 -6.33 -8.34
CA GLU A 15 -12.49 -7.08 -7.26
C GLU A 15 -12.68 -6.40 -5.89
N PHE A 16 -12.57 -5.08 -5.80
CA PHE A 16 -12.87 -4.34 -4.58
C PHE A 16 -14.31 -4.58 -4.11
N ARG A 17 -15.29 -4.43 -5.02
CA ARG A 17 -16.70 -4.69 -4.69
C ARG A 17 -16.89 -6.12 -4.19
N ARG A 18 -16.32 -7.10 -4.90
CA ARG A 18 -16.39 -8.51 -4.48
C ARG A 18 -15.83 -8.66 -3.05
N MET A 19 -14.64 -8.16 -2.78
CA MET A 19 -14.00 -8.28 -1.46
C MET A 19 -14.81 -7.59 -0.37
N CYS A 20 -15.37 -6.41 -0.61
CA CYS A 20 -16.22 -5.72 0.38
C CYS A 20 -17.42 -6.54 0.85
N TYR A 21 -17.94 -7.43 0.00
CA TYR A 21 -19.09 -8.28 0.35
C TYR A 21 -18.70 -9.66 0.85
N THR A 22 -17.51 -10.15 0.53
CA THR A 22 -17.13 -11.54 0.79
C THR A 22 -16.03 -11.70 1.83
N GLU A 23 -15.30 -10.64 2.15
CA GLU A 23 -14.09 -10.71 2.97
C GLU A 23 -14.06 -9.64 4.05
N ASP A 24 -13.31 -9.92 5.11
CA ASP A 24 -12.97 -8.90 6.10
C ASP A 24 -11.74 -8.12 5.59
N MET A 25 -11.98 -6.89 5.15
CA MET A 25 -10.96 -6.03 4.58
C MET A 25 -10.22 -5.16 5.61
N PHE A 26 -10.46 -5.38 6.90
CA PHE A 26 -9.90 -4.54 7.95
C PHE A 26 -8.37 -4.45 7.91
N LEU A 27 -7.70 -5.59 7.71
CA LEU A 27 -6.24 -5.62 7.62
C LEU A 27 -5.71 -5.23 6.23
N GLU A 28 -6.49 -5.44 5.19
CA GLU A 28 -6.07 -5.22 3.80
C GLU A 28 -6.03 -3.73 3.43
N THR A 29 -7.02 -2.98 3.90
CA THR A 29 -7.16 -1.56 3.54
C THR A 29 -6.49 -0.63 4.53
N GLY A 30 -6.03 -1.15 5.68
CA GLY A 30 -5.79 -0.33 6.85
C GLY A 30 -7.09 0.33 7.32
N ALA A 31 -7.25 0.54 8.60
CA ALA A 31 -8.50 1.08 9.17
C ALA A 31 -8.92 2.46 8.64
N LEU A 32 -8.08 3.10 7.87
CA LEU A 32 -8.29 4.46 7.38
C LEU A 32 -8.91 4.54 5.98
N TYR A 33 -8.98 3.42 5.23
CA TYR A 33 -9.30 3.45 3.81
C TYR A 33 -10.26 2.34 3.39
N ASN A 34 -11.46 2.34 3.97
CA ASN A 34 -12.52 1.38 3.63
C ASN A 34 -13.39 1.84 2.48
N TRP A 35 -12.78 2.29 1.39
CA TRP A 35 -13.55 2.72 0.23
C TRP A 35 -13.00 2.13 -1.07
N THR A 36 -13.88 2.04 -2.04
CA THR A 36 -13.51 1.72 -3.40
C THR A 36 -12.55 2.80 -3.93
N PRO A 37 -11.38 2.45 -4.46
CA PRO A 37 -10.42 3.44 -4.93
C PRO A 37 -11.00 4.29 -6.05
N ASN A 38 -10.74 5.59 -5.99
CA ASN A 38 -10.98 6.48 -7.11
C ASN A 38 -9.81 6.39 -8.09
N ILE A 39 -9.98 5.63 -9.17
CA ILE A 39 -8.94 5.49 -10.18
C ILE A 39 -9.06 6.65 -11.16
N GLN A 40 -8.02 7.46 -11.19
CA GLN A 40 -7.92 8.64 -12.03
C GLN A 40 -7.87 8.26 -13.50
N GLU A 41 -8.56 9.04 -14.33
CA GLU A 41 -8.56 8.90 -15.80
C GLU A 41 -7.45 9.75 -16.42
N GLU A 42 -7.19 10.91 -15.84
CA GLU A 42 -6.10 11.80 -16.25
C GLU A 42 -4.90 11.65 -15.34
N PRO A 43 -3.68 11.79 -15.86
CA PRO A 43 -2.46 11.78 -15.06
C PRO A 43 -2.46 12.91 -14.03
N ASP A 44 -1.97 12.58 -12.85
CA ASP A 44 -1.71 13.54 -11.78
C ASP A 44 -0.26 13.39 -11.34
N GLU A 45 0.47 14.49 -11.29
CA GLU A 45 1.91 14.48 -10.98
C GLU A 45 2.25 13.91 -9.59
N GLY A 46 1.30 13.97 -8.67
CA GLY A 46 1.50 13.51 -7.29
C GLY A 46 0.79 12.21 -6.94
N CYS A 47 -0.04 11.65 -7.82
CA CYS A 47 -0.83 10.46 -7.53
C CYS A 47 -0.42 9.29 -8.42
N PHE A 48 0.06 8.22 -7.80
CA PHE A 48 0.52 7.01 -8.47
C PHE A 48 -0.44 5.86 -8.17
N GLN A 49 -0.99 5.28 -9.22
CA GLN A 49 -1.96 4.18 -9.12
C GLN A 49 -1.61 3.08 -10.11
N TYR A 50 -1.43 1.86 -9.58
CA TYR A 50 -1.00 0.72 -10.36
C TYR A 50 -1.90 -0.49 -10.16
N ALA A 51 -2.20 -1.19 -11.25
CA ALA A 51 -2.60 -2.58 -11.21
C ALA A 51 -1.35 -3.46 -11.08
N ILE A 52 -1.39 -4.42 -10.19
CA ILE A 52 -0.36 -5.46 -10.08
C ILE A 52 -0.85 -6.66 -10.88
N VAL A 53 -0.10 -7.04 -11.91
CA VAL A 53 -0.45 -8.16 -12.77
C VAL A 53 0.63 -9.25 -12.74
N ASP A 54 0.22 -10.49 -12.97
CA ASP A 54 1.13 -11.62 -13.13
C ASP A 54 1.73 -11.69 -14.55
N LYS A 55 2.46 -12.76 -14.87
CA LYS A 55 3.07 -12.97 -16.20
C LYS A 55 2.05 -13.22 -17.32
N LYS A 56 0.79 -13.52 -16.97
CA LYS A 56 -0.32 -13.75 -17.90
C LYS A 56 -1.25 -12.54 -17.97
N GLU A 57 -0.79 -11.39 -17.45
CA GLU A 57 -1.57 -10.15 -17.36
C GLU A 57 -2.86 -10.26 -16.52
N LYS A 58 -2.97 -11.30 -15.68
CA LYS A 58 -4.06 -11.43 -14.73
C LYS A 58 -3.87 -10.43 -13.60
N LEU A 59 -4.91 -9.69 -13.27
CA LEU A 59 -4.93 -8.80 -12.12
C LEU A 59 -4.80 -9.60 -10.80
N ILE A 60 -3.82 -9.27 -9.98
CA ILE A 60 -3.54 -9.91 -8.68
C ILE A 60 -3.45 -8.93 -7.50
N GLY A 61 -3.48 -7.63 -7.76
CA GLY A 61 -3.46 -6.62 -6.71
C GLY A 61 -3.56 -5.20 -7.25
N TYR A 62 -3.61 -4.26 -6.31
CA TYR A 62 -3.62 -2.83 -6.57
C TYR A 62 -2.68 -2.13 -5.59
N LEU A 63 -1.92 -1.17 -6.10
CA LEU A 63 -1.01 -0.32 -5.34
C LEU A 63 -1.29 1.14 -5.67
N ALA A 64 -1.42 1.98 -4.65
CA ALA A 64 -1.46 3.43 -4.82
C ALA A 64 -0.60 4.12 -3.76
N TYR A 65 -0.09 5.28 -4.08
CA TYR A 65 0.57 6.19 -3.15
C TYR A 65 0.57 7.62 -3.71
N THR A 66 0.87 8.58 -2.86
CA THR A 66 1.01 9.98 -3.26
C THR A 66 2.44 10.46 -3.04
N VAL A 67 2.91 11.35 -3.90
CA VAL A 67 4.19 12.05 -3.75
C VAL A 67 3.92 13.55 -3.70
N ASN A 68 4.33 14.16 -2.62
CA ASN A 68 4.42 15.62 -2.54
C ASN A 68 5.83 16.03 -3.00
N TRP A 69 5.93 16.49 -4.22
CA TRP A 69 7.21 16.89 -4.82
C TRP A 69 7.82 18.12 -4.14
N TYR A 70 7.00 18.99 -3.59
CA TYR A 70 7.47 20.18 -2.88
C TYR A 70 8.24 19.83 -1.61
N SER A 71 7.75 18.86 -0.84
CA SER A 71 8.41 18.36 0.37
C SER A 71 9.28 17.13 0.13
N SER A 72 9.31 16.61 -1.10
CA SER A 72 10.02 15.38 -1.48
C SER A 72 9.61 14.16 -0.64
N CYS A 73 8.31 14.01 -0.37
CA CYS A 73 7.77 12.96 0.48
C CYS A 73 6.78 12.07 -0.25
N ALA A 74 6.91 10.74 -0.09
CA ALA A 74 5.89 9.76 -0.48
C ALA A 74 5.11 9.27 0.74
N SER A 75 3.79 9.20 0.61
CA SER A 75 2.89 8.78 1.68
C SER A 75 1.60 8.17 1.13
N CYS A 76 0.63 7.89 2.01
CA CYS A 76 -0.69 7.37 1.64
C CYS A 76 -0.64 6.08 0.84
N PHE A 77 0.30 5.18 1.17
CA PHE A 77 0.39 3.89 0.50
C PHE A 77 -0.85 3.05 0.81
N GLY A 78 -1.54 2.63 -0.26
CA GLY A 78 -2.61 1.66 -0.24
C GLY A 78 -2.20 0.44 -1.06
N LEU A 79 -2.14 -0.73 -0.43
CA LEU A 79 -1.84 -2.00 -1.09
C LEU A 79 -2.95 -2.99 -0.81
N ILE A 80 -3.49 -3.57 -1.86
CA ILE A 80 -4.45 -4.67 -1.76
C ILE A 80 -4.00 -5.83 -2.64
N SER A 81 -4.03 -7.03 -2.06
CA SER A 81 -3.83 -8.28 -2.78
C SER A 81 -5.18 -8.91 -3.10
N PHE A 82 -5.47 -9.11 -4.37
CA PHE A 82 -6.62 -9.89 -4.85
C PHE A 82 -6.33 -11.40 -4.91
N ASP A 83 -5.06 -11.76 -4.77
CA ASP A 83 -4.56 -13.13 -4.73
C ASP A 83 -3.65 -13.28 -3.50
N ARG A 84 -4.27 -13.57 -2.34
CA ARG A 84 -3.60 -13.62 -1.03
C ARG A 84 -2.46 -14.64 -1.04
N GLY A 85 -1.32 -14.22 -0.52
CA GLY A 85 -0.11 -15.04 -0.47
C GLY A 85 0.71 -15.02 -1.76
N ASN A 86 0.26 -14.34 -2.81
CA ASN A 86 1.05 -14.21 -4.03
C ASN A 86 2.29 -13.33 -3.80
N PRO A 87 3.51 -13.88 -3.93
CA PRO A 87 4.73 -13.15 -3.61
C PRO A 87 5.03 -11.99 -4.58
N ILE A 88 4.38 -11.97 -5.74
CA ILE A 88 4.55 -10.90 -6.73
C ILE A 88 4.08 -9.56 -6.16
N VAL A 89 2.98 -9.55 -5.40
CA VAL A 89 2.42 -8.33 -4.81
C VAL A 89 3.43 -7.64 -3.90
N GLY A 90 4.00 -8.38 -2.93
CA GLY A 90 5.00 -7.84 -2.02
C GLY A 90 6.31 -7.46 -2.72
N ARG A 91 6.74 -8.27 -3.69
CA ARG A 91 7.94 -7.99 -4.48
C ARG A 91 7.81 -6.68 -5.26
N ASP A 92 6.68 -6.47 -5.92
CA ASP A 92 6.46 -5.30 -6.76
C ASP A 92 6.30 -4.02 -5.91
N LEU A 93 5.65 -4.10 -4.73
CA LEU A 93 5.65 -3.03 -3.74
C LEU A 93 7.07 -2.63 -3.33
N LEU A 94 7.87 -3.61 -2.90
CA LEU A 94 9.24 -3.32 -2.43
C LEU A 94 10.14 -2.83 -3.55
N ALA A 95 9.91 -3.23 -4.80
CA ALA A 95 10.63 -2.71 -5.95
C ALA A 95 10.29 -1.22 -6.19
N GLU A 96 9.02 -0.87 -6.10
CA GLU A 96 8.58 0.52 -6.25
C GLU A 96 9.11 1.40 -5.11
N MET A 97 9.03 0.94 -3.86
CA MET A 97 9.61 1.67 -2.73
C MET A 97 11.12 1.91 -2.89
N LYS A 98 11.87 0.91 -3.41
CA LYS A 98 13.30 1.09 -3.71
C LYS A 98 13.54 2.14 -4.81
N LYS A 99 12.68 2.19 -5.81
CA LYS A 99 12.74 3.21 -6.86
C LYS A 99 12.55 4.62 -6.28
N LEU A 100 11.60 4.79 -5.36
CA LEU A 100 11.39 6.06 -4.66
C LEU A 100 12.62 6.48 -3.86
N ILE A 101 13.33 5.53 -3.22
CA ILE A 101 14.55 5.79 -2.46
C ILE A 101 15.74 6.11 -3.38
N HIS A 102 15.99 5.28 -4.40
CA HIS A 102 17.26 5.30 -5.13
C HIS A 102 17.22 6.11 -6.43
N GLU A 103 16.08 6.08 -7.14
CA GLU A 103 15.94 6.78 -8.42
C GLU A 103 15.37 8.17 -8.22
N TYR A 104 14.22 8.28 -7.53
CA TYR A 104 13.61 9.58 -7.26
C TYR A 104 14.27 10.32 -6.09
N LYS A 105 15.04 9.59 -5.26
CA LYS A 105 15.78 10.15 -4.11
C LYS A 105 14.90 10.99 -3.21
N LEU A 106 13.68 10.50 -2.96
CA LEU A 106 12.77 11.21 -2.08
C LEU A 106 13.36 11.32 -0.68
N HIS A 107 13.17 12.48 -0.06
CA HIS A 107 13.65 12.74 1.28
C HIS A 107 12.98 11.85 2.33
N ARG A 108 11.66 11.60 2.18
CA ARG A 108 10.90 10.80 3.15
C ARG A 108 9.93 9.86 2.47
N ILE A 109 9.84 8.65 3.00
CA ILE A 109 8.82 7.67 2.60
C ILE A 109 8.13 7.18 3.87
N GLU A 110 6.81 7.28 3.92
CA GLU A 110 5.98 6.86 5.04
C GLU A 110 4.90 5.91 4.56
N TRP A 111 4.73 4.79 5.26
CA TRP A 111 3.61 3.87 5.03
C TRP A 111 3.08 3.35 6.36
N ARG A 112 1.90 2.73 6.32
CA ARG A 112 1.12 2.47 7.51
C ARG A 112 0.43 1.12 7.41
N MET A 113 0.19 0.47 8.55
CA MET A 113 -0.61 -0.76 8.62
C MET A 113 -1.31 -0.88 9.98
N VAL A 114 -2.32 -1.74 10.03
CA VAL A 114 -2.93 -2.18 11.29
C VAL A 114 -2.04 -3.23 11.94
N GLY A 115 -1.75 -3.10 13.22
CA GLY A 115 -0.96 -4.05 14.00
C GLY A 115 -1.54 -5.46 13.95
N GLY A 116 -0.65 -6.44 13.87
CA GLY A 116 -1.02 -7.85 13.68
C GLY A 116 -1.27 -8.26 12.23
N ASN A 117 -1.04 -7.37 11.26
CA ASN A 117 -1.05 -7.73 9.86
C ASN A 117 0.11 -8.69 9.54
N PRO A 118 -0.14 -9.82 8.84
CA PRO A 118 0.91 -10.77 8.49
C PRO A 118 2.10 -10.18 7.72
N VAL A 119 1.93 -9.03 7.07
CA VAL A 119 2.98 -8.32 6.34
C VAL A 119 4.01 -7.64 7.26
N GLU A 120 3.72 -7.45 8.53
CA GLU A 120 4.51 -6.68 9.50
C GLU A 120 5.99 -7.06 9.48
N LYS A 121 6.28 -8.36 9.56
CA LYS A 121 7.68 -8.86 9.55
C LYS A 121 8.46 -8.49 8.28
N HIS A 122 7.77 -8.29 7.15
CA HIS A 122 8.40 -7.88 5.89
C HIS A 122 8.68 -6.38 5.89
N TYR A 123 7.77 -5.61 6.45
CA TYR A 123 7.93 -4.16 6.62
C TYR A 123 9.01 -3.84 7.64
N ASP A 124 9.07 -4.59 8.76
CA ASP A 124 10.14 -4.46 9.75
C ASP A 124 11.52 -4.65 9.12
N LYS A 125 11.70 -5.73 8.34
CA LYS A 125 12.97 -6.00 7.64
C LYS A 125 13.31 -4.92 6.62
N PHE A 126 12.33 -4.42 5.89
CA PHE A 126 12.56 -3.38 4.90
C PHE A 126 12.92 -2.05 5.58
N CYS A 127 12.18 -1.66 6.59
CA CYS A 127 12.44 -0.45 7.39
C CYS A 127 13.84 -0.50 8.01
N GLN A 128 14.20 -1.60 8.68
CA GLN A 128 15.51 -1.80 9.28
C GLN A 128 16.66 -1.71 8.25
N LYS A 129 16.46 -2.29 7.06
CA LYS A 129 17.46 -2.26 5.99
C LYS A 129 17.84 -0.82 5.56
N TYR A 130 16.90 0.10 5.66
CA TYR A 130 17.10 1.51 5.29
C TYR A 130 17.23 2.43 6.51
N ASN A 131 17.56 1.89 7.69
CA ASN A 131 17.68 2.63 8.95
C ASN A 131 16.44 3.48 9.26
N GLY A 132 15.27 2.97 8.85
CA GLY A 132 14.00 3.64 9.09
C GLY A 132 13.52 3.49 10.53
N THR A 133 12.47 4.20 10.86
CA THR A 133 11.83 4.22 12.17
C THR A 133 10.45 3.57 12.10
N LYS A 134 10.10 2.79 13.14
CA LYS A 134 8.76 2.23 13.35
C LYS A 134 8.12 2.92 14.53
N HIS A 135 6.98 3.55 14.30
CA HIS A 135 6.15 4.19 15.32
C HIS A 135 4.92 3.33 15.58
N ILE A 136 4.60 3.09 16.85
CA ILE A 136 3.44 2.30 17.26
C ILE A 136 2.53 3.19 18.08
N LEU A 137 1.35 3.49 17.54
CA LEU A 137 0.28 4.15 18.27
C LEU A 137 -0.60 3.06 18.86
N LYS A 138 -0.38 2.78 20.15
CA LYS A 138 -1.07 1.70 20.85
C LYS A 138 -2.56 1.93 20.91
N ASP A 139 -3.33 0.87 20.66
CA ASP A 139 -4.78 0.83 20.79
C ASP A 139 -5.50 1.94 19.98
N ALA A 140 -4.85 2.49 18.96
CA ALA A 140 -5.33 3.64 18.21
C ALA A 140 -6.49 3.32 17.26
N ILE A 141 -6.71 2.04 16.95
CA ILE A 141 -7.71 1.57 16.02
C ILE A 141 -8.66 0.61 16.73
N LYS A 142 -9.97 0.82 16.57
CA LYS A 142 -11.00 -0.10 17.06
C LYS A 142 -11.67 -0.82 15.89
N ASP A 143 -11.60 -2.15 15.90
CA ASP A 143 -12.24 -2.95 14.86
C ASP A 143 -13.77 -3.06 15.05
N LYS A 144 -14.46 -3.65 14.07
CA LYS A 144 -15.91 -3.81 14.11
C LYS A 144 -16.42 -4.74 15.23
N TYR A 145 -15.54 -5.52 15.82
CA TYR A 145 -15.84 -6.39 16.96
C TYR A 145 -15.54 -5.72 18.31
N GLY A 146 -15.11 -4.46 18.30
CA GLY A 146 -14.76 -3.71 19.49
C GLY A 146 -13.35 -3.99 20.03
N GLN A 147 -12.52 -4.75 19.31
CA GLN A 147 -11.13 -5.01 19.70
C GLN A 147 -10.24 -3.84 19.29
N TYR A 148 -9.31 -3.50 20.19
CA TYR A 148 -8.32 -2.48 19.90
C TYR A 148 -7.12 -3.08 19.19
N ARG A 149 -6.57 -2.30 18.26
CA ARG A 149 -5.40 -2.64 17.46
C ARG A 149 -4.45 -1.45 17.44
N ASP A 150 -3.17 -1.74 17.29
CA ASP A 150 -2.17 -0.71 17.10
C ASP A 150 -2.24 -0.15 15.68
N ASP A 151 -1.99 1.14 15.54
CA ASP A 151 -1.70 1.77 14.26
C ASP A 151 -0.18 1.87 14.13
N VAL A 152 0.38 1.19 13.15
CA VAL A 152 1.82 1.09 12.94
C VAL A 152 2.22 1.91 11.73
N ILE A 153 3.11 2.87 11.98
CA ILE A 153 3.64 3.77 10.96
C ILE A 153 5.13 3.47 10.79
N TYR A 154 5.54 3.28 9.56
CA TYR A 154 6.94 3.15 9.18
C TYR A 154 7.40 4.39 8.44
N GLU A 155 8.62 4.79 8.69
CA GLU A 155 9.23 5.96 8.09
C GLU A 155 10.67 5.66 7.70
N ILE A 156 11.04 6.05 6.48
CA ILE A 156 12.44 6.10 6.03
C ILE A 156 12.74 7.55 5.67
N VAL A 157 13.76 8.12 6.32
CA VAL A 157 14.30 9.45 5.99
C VAL A 157 15.62 9.25 5.28
N ASN A 158 15.69 9.70 4.04
CA ASN A 158 16.85 9.62 3.18
C ASN A 158 17.60 10.97 3.22
N LEU A 159 18.74 10.98 3.91
CA LEU A 159 19.59 12.16 4.11
C LEU A 159 20.67 12.25 3.05
#